data_51b5cc96082c15ae6c61539bd7743fe3
#
_entry.id   51b5cc96082c15ae6c61539bd7743fe3
#
_cell.length_a   1.000
_cell.length_b   1.000
_cell.length_c   1.000
_cell.angle_alpha   90.00
_cell.angle_beta   90.00
_cell.angle_gamma   90.00
#
_symmetry.space_group_name_H-M   'P 1'
#
loop_
_entity.id
_entity.type
_entity.pdbx_description
1 polymer ?
#
loop_
_entity_poly.entity_id
_entity_poly.type
_entity_poly.pdbx_seq_one_letter_code
_entity_poly.pdbx_strand_id
1 'polypeptide(L)'
;MIKLKQIIESKDSKHAAGIAYVVGDELLCVKSSSGKWGIPKGHIQVDETPEEGARREFTEETQIILSKSIKFSHKVKKKNGGDFHIFTCMGDKKITAHIGHEHIEWGYYNLMELPKGFDERVLPILDNLYEGSQTSNIKGLKGATGFIKPEEW
;
A
#
# COMPACT_ATOMS: atom_id res chain seq x y z
N MET A 1 13.80 -21.82 21.74
CA MET A 1 13.02 -20.60 21.56
C MET A 1 13.86 -19.46 21.05
N ILE A 2 14.88 -19.12 21.76
CA ILE A 2 15.74 -18.04 21.32
C ILE A 2 16.34 -18.35 19.97
N LYS A 3 16.75 -19.56 19.78
CA LYS A 3 17.33 -19.96 18.53
C LYS A 3 16.32 -19.84 17.39
N LEU A 4 15.11 -20.24 17.66
CA LEU A 4 14.05 -20.15 16.66
C LEU A 4 13.80 -18.69 16.30
N LYS A 5 13.76 -17.85 17.30
CA LYS A 5 13.54 -16.43 17.07
C LYS A 5 14.66 -15.83 16.23
N GLN A 6 15.89 -16.22 16.51
CA GLN A 6 17.01 -15.73 15.75
C GLN A 6 16.90 -16.18 14.29
N ILE A 7 16.48 -17.41 14.08
CA ILE A 7 16.32 -17.91 12.74
C ILE A 7 15.25 -17.12 12.00
N ILE A 8 14.15 -16.82 12.70
CA ILE A 8 13.07 -16.05 12.09
C ILE A 8 13.57 -14.66 11.72
N GLU A 9 14.28 -14.02 12.62
CA GLU A 9 14.79 -12.68 12.35
C GLU A 9 15.79 -12.68 11.22
N SER A 10 16.63 -13.71 11.16
CA SER A 10 17.63 -13.77 10.10
C SER A 10 17.01 -14.10 8.76
N LYS A 11 15.72 -14.46 8.73
CA LYS A 11 15.05 -14.76 7.47
C LYS A 11 14.43 -13.53 6.82
N ASP A 12 14.42 -12.40 7.52
CA ASP A 12 13.95 -11.19 6.88
C ASP A 12 14.91 -10.83 5.77
N SER A 13 14.35 -10.51 4.63
CA SER A 13 15.15 -10.12 3.49
C SER A 13 15.19 -8.60 3.41
N LYS A 14 15.98 -8.10 2.46
CA LYS A 14 16.03 -6.65 2.25
C LYS A 14 14.87 -6.15 1.41
N HIS A 15 14.01 -7.06 0.97
CA HIS A 15 12.84 -6.69 0.17
C HIS A 15 11.65 -6.40 1.07
N ALA A 16 10.75 -5.57 0.57
CA ALA A 16 9.57 -5.18 1.33
C ALA A 16 8.34 -5.30 0.46
N ALA A 17 7.17 -5.36 1.10
CA ALA A 17 5.91 -5.39 0.38
C ALA A 17 4.85 -4.69 1.20
N GLY A 18 3.86 -4.13 0.51
CA GLY A 18 2.76 -3.44 1.18
C GLY A 18 1.51 -3.47 0.35
N ILE A 19 0.38 -3.15 0.98
CA ILE A 19 -0.91 -3.13 0.33
C ILE A 19 -1.52 -1.75 0.44
N ALA A 20 -1.89 -1.19 -0.71
CA ALA A 20 -2.66 0.04 -0.77
C ALA A 20 -4.14 -0.35 -0.78
N TYR A 21 -4.81 -0.19 0.36
CA TYR A 21 -6.21 -0.54 0.50
C TYR A 21 -7.05 0.69 0.15
N VAL A 22 -7.81 0.58 -0.94
CA VAL A 22 -8.56 1.70 -1.49
C VAL A 22 -10.05 1.42 -1.42
N VAL A 23 -10.81 2.36 -0.91
CA VAL A 23 -12.27 2.28 -0.88
C VAL A 23 -12.80 3.52 -1.62
N GLY A 24 -13.40 3.27 -2.78
CA GLY A 24 -13.79 4.40 -3.62
C GLY A 24 -12.56 5.15 -4.10
N ASP A 25 -12.42 6.40 -3.71
CA ASP A 25 -11.26 7.19 -4.07
C ASP A 25 -10.41 7.54 -2.84
N GLU A 26 -10.55 6.77 -1.76
CA GLU A 26 -9.78 7.03 -0.56
C GLU A 26 -8.86 5.87 -0.21
N LEU A 27 -7.68 6.21 0.24
CA LEU A 27 -6.62 5.26 0.55
C LEU A 27 -6.39 5.20 2.06
N LEU A 28 -6.27 3.99 2.58
CA LEU A 28 -5.91 3.80 3.98
C LEU A 28 -4.44 4.15 4.15
N CYS A 29 -4.17 5.16 4.96
CA CYS A 29 -2.82 5.61 5.23
C CYS A 29 -2.48 5.45 6.70
N VAL A 30 -1.23 5.15 6.97
CA VAL A 30 -0.72 5.05 8.33
C VAL A 30 0.47 5.98 8.47
N LYS A 31 0.64 6.56 9.65
CA LYS A 31 1.74 7.48 9.94
C LYS A 31 2.68 6.80 10.92
N SER A 32 3.93 6.71 10.56
CA SER A 32 4.92 6.08 11.41
C SER A 32 5.31 7.01 12.56
N SER A 33 5.97 6.43 13.56
CA SER A 33 6.43 7.24 14.70
C SER A 33 7.46 8.28 14.26
N SER A 34 8.08 8.11 13.11
CA SER A 34 9.01 9.11 12.59
C SER A 34 8.29 10.24 11.84
N GLY A 35 6.98 10.16 11.75
CA GLY A 35 6.19 11.22 11.11
C GLY A 35 5.93 11.03 9.64
N LYS A 36 6.29 9.89 9.09
CA LYS A 36 6.08 9.65 7.66
C LYS A 36 4.77 8.92 7.42
N TRP A 37 4.03 9.41 6.44
CA TRP A 37 2.79 8.76 6.01
C TRP A 37 3.07 7.76 4.90
N GLY A 38 2.34 6.67 4.89
CA GLY A 38 2.47 5.67 3.84
C GLY A 38 1.39 4.63 3.96
N ILE A 39 1.62 3.48 3.33
CA ILE A 39 0.69 2.35 3.42
C ILE A 39 1.27 1.32 4.39
N PRO A 40 0.42 0.43 4.92
CA PRO A 40 0.93 -0.67 5.74
C PRO A 40 1.90 -1.52 4.91
N LYS A 41 3.09 -1.74 5.43
CA LYS A 41 4.14 -2.45 4.71
C LYS A 41 5.21 -2.95 5.66
N GLY A 42 6.06 -3.83 5.18
CA GLY A 42 7.18 -4.31 5.97
C GLY A 42 8.04 -5.25 5.17
N HIS A 43 9.02 -5.81 5.83
CA HIS A 43 9.97 -6.69 5.16
C HIS A 43 9.37 -8.04 4.82
N ILE A 44 9.74 -8.56 3.66
CA ILE A 44 9.34 -9.89 3.22
C ILE A 44 10.30 -10.88 3.85
N GLN A 45 9.77 -11.98 4.37
CA GLN A 45 10.63 -13.04 4.90
C GLN A 45 11.17 -13.89 3.75
N VAL A 46 12.29 -14.54 4.01
CA VAL A 46 12.99 -15.24 2.96
C VAL A 46 12.15 -16.30 2.25
N ASP A 47 11.28 -16.96 2.99
CA ASP A 47 10.47 -18.03 2.42
C ASP A 47 9.05 -17.59 2.07
N GLU A 48 8.80 -16.27 2.03
CA GLU A 48 7.51 -15.73 1.63
C GLU A 48 7.55 -15.20 0.21
N THR A 49 6.41 -15.30 -0.48
CA THR A 49 6.26 -14.54 -1.71
C THR A 49 5.98 -13.08 -1.34
N PRO A 50 6.18 -12.16 -2.27
CA PRO A 50 5.83 -10.76 -1.98
C PRO A 50 4.37 -10.59 -1.57
N GLU A 51 3.45 -11.32 -2.19
CA GLU A 51 2.04 -11.22 -1.82
C GLU A 51 1.81 -11.71 -0.40
N GLU A 52 2.43 -12.82 -0.03
CA GLU A 52 2.28 -13.34 1.33
C GLU A 52 2.82 -12.34 2.35
N GLY A 53 3.99 -11.77 2.04
CA GLY A 53 4.57 -10.78 2.93
C GLY A 53 3.70 -9.54 3.06
N ALA A 54 3.15 -9.08 1.94
CA ALA A 54 2.29 -7.91 1.95
C ALA A 54 1.05 -8.13 2.82
N ARG A 55 0.43 -9.31 2.68
CA ARG A 55 -0.77 -9.62 3.48
C ARG A 55 -0.43 -9.73 4.95
N ARG A 56 0.68 -10.38 5.27
CA ARG A 56 1.08 -10.52 6.67
C ARG A 56 1.36 -9.18 7.30
N GLU A 57 2.11 -8.33 6.61
CA GLU A 57 2.44 -7.01 7.14
C GLU A 57 1.20 -6.14 7.29
N PHE A 58 0.28 -6.22 6.33
CA PHE A 58 -0.96 -5.47 6.43
C PHE A 58 -1.72 -5.86 7.69
N THR A 59 -1.85 -7.16 7.93
CA THR A 59 -2.56 -7.66 9.11
C THR A 59 -1.84 -7.27 10.39
N GLU A 60 -0.51 -7.38 10.40
CA GLU A 60 0.24 -7.02 11.59
C GLU A 60 0.11 -5.55 11.94
N GLU A 61 0.06 -4.69 10.94
CA GLU A 61 0.06 -3.25 11.17
C GLU A 61 -1.34 -2.66 11.36
N THR A 62 -2.38 -3.33 10.88
CA THR A 62 -3.73 -2.80 11.00
C THR A 62 -4.67 -3.69 11.78
N GLN A 63 -4.29 -4.95 11.99
CA GLN A 63 -5.11 -5.99 12.58
C GLN A 63 -6.35 -6.28 11.75
N ILE A 64 -6.28 -6.01 10.45
CA ILE A 64 -7.31 -6.33 9.49
C ILE A 64 -6.84 -7.54 8.70
N ILE A 65 -7.69 -8.56 8.60
CA ILE A 65 -7.39 -9.72 7.78
C ILE A 65 -8.11 -9.55 6.46
N LEU A 66 -7.33 -9.41 5.39
CA LEU A 66 -7.90 -9.23 4.06
C LEU A 66 -8.12 -10.58 3.42
N SER A 67 -9.37 -10.88 3.10
CA SER A 67 -9.69 -12.09 2.36
C SER A 67 -9.90 -11.80 0.88
N LYS A 68 -9.95 -10.52 0.50
CA LYS A 68 -10.11 -10.15 -0.89
C LYS A 68 -8.82 -10.34 -1.66
N SER A 69 -8.94 -10.44 -2.96
CA SER A 69 -7.77 -10.52 -3.83
C SER A 69 -7.02 -9.21 -3.80
N ILE A 70 -5.70 -9.31 -3.93
CA ILE A 70 -4.88 -8.13 -4.10
C ILE A 70 -4.21 -8.23 -5.45
N LYS A 71 -3.90 -7.09 -6.02
CA LYS A 71 -3.34 -7.01 -7.35
C LYS A 71 -2.00 -6.32 -7.30
N PHE A 72 -1.00 -6.93 -7.95
CA PHE A 72 0.32 -6.30 -8.02
C PHE A 72 0.22 -5.01 -8.80
N SER A 73 0.76 -3.94 -8.23
CA SER A 73 0.78 -2.64 -8.90
C SER A 73 2.13 -2.37 -9.54
N HIS A 74 3.15 -2.27 -8.71
CA HIS A 74 4.47 -1.94 -9.23
C HIS A 74 5.54 -2.24 -8.17
N LYS A 75 6.78 -2.10 -8.57
CA LYS A 75 7.92 -2.39 -7.74
C LYS A 75 8.89 -1.23 -7.82
N VAL A 76 9.45 -0.84 -6.68
CA VAL A 76 10.38 0.28 -6.60
C VAL A 76 11.66 -0.18 -5.95
N LYS A 77 12.80 0.26 -6.48
CA LYS A 77 14.08 -0.09 -5.90
C LYS A 77 14.30 0.69 -4.60
N LYS A 78 14.72 -0.01 -3.56
CA LYS A 78 15.01 0.61 -2.27
C LYS A 78 16.46 1.04 -2.23
N LYS A 79 16.78 1.92 -1.28
CA LYS A 79 18.14 2.40 -1.12
C LYS A 79 19.11 1.27 -0.78
N ASN A 80 18.64 0.25 -0.08
CA ASN A 80 19.50 -0.87 0.29
C ASN A 80 19.67 -1.88 -0.84
N GLY A 81 19.14 -1.58 -2.02
CA GLY A 81 19.25 -2.48 -3.17
C GLY A 81 18.13 -3.49 -3.27
N GLY A 82 17.28 -3.57 -2.28
CA GLY A 82 16.13 -4.47 -2.34
C GLY A 82 14.99 -3.84 -3.13
N ASP A 83 13.90 -4.57 -3.23
CA ASP A 83 12.70 -4.12 -3.94
C ASP A 83 11.56 -3.92 -2.97
N PHE A 84 10.76 -2.90 -3.23
CA PHE A 84 9.52 -2.66 -2.49
C PHE A 84 8.38 -2.98 -3.44
N HIS A 85 7.65 -4.06 -3.13
CA HIS A 85 6.53 -4.53 -3.96
C HIS A 85 5.23 -3.94 -3.44
N ILE A 86 4.51 -3.26 -4.30
CA ILE A 86 3.28 -2.58 -3.90
C ILE A 86 2.09 -3.23 -4.59
N PHE A 87 1.12 -3.62 -3.76
CA PHE A 87 -0.12 -4.24 -4.21
C PHE A 87 -1.28 -3.32 -3.91
N THR A 88 -2.37 -3.47 -4.66
CA THR A 88 -3.60 -2.74 -4.37
C THR A 88 -4.70 -3.72 -4.01
N CYS A 89 -5.60 -3.27 -3.16
CA CYS A 89 -6.81 -4.01 -2.80
C CYS A 89 -7.97 -3.03 -2.83
N MET A 90 -8.95 -3.32 -3.68
CA MET A 90 -10.13 -2.46 -3.79
C MET A 90 -11.18 -2.96 -2.82
N GLY A 91 -11.36 -2.25 -1.72
CA GLY A 91 -12.29 -2.65 -0.69
C GLY A 91 -13.68 -2.13 -0.95
N ASP A 92 -14.65 -2.79 -0.33
CA ASP A 92 -16.05 -2.39 -0.47
C ASP A 92 -16.45 -1.35 0.56
N LYS A 93 -15.78 -1.34 1.69
CA LYS A 93 -16.10 -0.42 2.76
C LYS A 93 -14.86 -0.13 3.59
N LYS A 94 -14.89 1.01 4.25
CA LYS A 94 -13.79 1.37 5.15
C LYS A 94 -13.82 0.47 6.36
N ILE A 95 -12.65 0.04 6.76
CA ILE A 95 -12.48 -0.84 7.92
C ILE A 95 -11.64 -0.08 8.94
N THR A 96 -12.01 -0.19 10.20
CA THR A 96 -11.25 0.47 11.26
C THR A 96 -9.94 -0.28 11.48
N ALA A 97 -8.85 0.47 11.41
CA ALA A 97 -7.53 -0.11 11.67
C ALA A 97 -7.22 -0.01 13.15
N HIS A 98 -6.46 -0.97 13.63
CA HIS A 98 -5.96 -0.93 15.01
C HIS A 98 -4.46 -0.95 14.91
N ILE A 99 -3.86 0.24 14.88
CA ILE A 99 -2.42 0.35 14.67
C ILE A 99 -1.66 0.04 15.95
N GLY A 100 -0.48 -0.55 15.76
CA GLY A 100 0.38 -0.85 16.87
C GLY A 100 1.24 0.34 17.24
N HIS A 101 2.22 0.09 18.10
CA HIS A 101 3.05 1.18 18.59
C HIS A 101 4.08 1.68 17.57
N GLU A 102 4.17 1.03 16.43
CA GLU A 102 5.05 1.51 15.36
C GLU A 102 4.42 2.66 14.59
N HIS A 103 3.13 2.86 14.77
CA HIS A 103 2.41 3.92 14.08
C HIS A 103 1.69 4.79 15.10
N ILE A 104 1.53 6.05 14.77
CA ILE A 104 0.91 6.99 15.69
C ILE A 104 -0.43 7.50 15.21
N GLU A 105 -0.75 7.26 13.93
CA GLU A 105 -1.98 7.79 13.35
C GLU A 105 -2.36 7.00 12.12
N TRP A 106 -3.64 6.98 11.78
CA TRP A 106 -4.09 6.36 10.54
C TRP A 106 -5.36 7.06 10.08
N GLY A 107 -5.70 6.89 8.82
CA GLY A 107 -6.93 7.45 8.30
C GLY A 107 -7.09 7.14 6.83
N TYR A 108 -8.25 7.46 6.29
CA TYR A 108 -8.52 7.32 4.87
C TYR A 108 -8.41 8.71 4.25
N TYR A 109 -7.64 8.81 3.19
CA TYR A 109 -7.38 10.08 2.53
C TYR A 109 -7.68 9.98 1.05
N ASN A 110 -8.25 11.03 0.50
CA ASN A 110 -8.53 11.08 -0.92
C ASN A 110 -7.24 10.90 -1.70
N LEU A 111 -7.29 10.07 -2.72
CA LEU A 111 -6.09 9.76 -3.53
C LEU A 111 -5.49 10.99 -4.18
N MET A 112 -6.28 12.02 -4.40
CA MET A 112 -5.78 13.25 -4.99
C MET A 112 -5.29 14.24 -3.94
N GLU A 113 -5.43 13.90 -2.67
CA GLU A 113 -5.10 14.83 -1.60
C GLU A 113 -4.53 14.05 -0.43
N LEU A 114 -3.45 13.33 -0.70
CA LEU A 114 -2.81 12.51 0.31
C LEU A 114 -2.10 13.39 1.34
N PRO A 115 -1.90 12.86 2.55
CA PRO A 115 -1.28 13.69 3.59
C PRO A 115 0.13 14.08 3.21
N LYS A 116 0.54 15.25 3.71
CA LYS A 116 1.86 15.77 3.44
C LYS A 116 2.94 14.79 3.90
N GLY A 117 3.94 14.60 3.05
CA GLY A 117 5.01 13.68 3.39
C GLY A 117 4.70 12.23 3.08
N PHE A 118 3.63 11.99 2.32
CA PHE A 118 3.27 10.63 1.95
C PHE A 118 4.38 10.00 1.12
N ASP A 119 4.57 8.70 1.29
CA ASP A 119 5.61 7.92 0.63
C ASP A 119 5.42 7.97 -0.89
N GLU A 120 6.32 8.67 -1.57
CA GLU A 120 6.21 8.86 -3.01
C GLU A 120 6.32 7.56 -3.80
N ARG A 121 6.96 6.55 -3.21
CA ARG A 121 7.12 5.28 -3.91
C ARG A 121 5.79 4.60 -4.20
N VAL A 122 4.76 4.96 -3.46
CA VAL A 122 3.43 4.37 -3.62
C VAL A 122 2.64 5.08 -4.71
N LEU A 123 2.99 6.33 -5.03
CA LEU A 123 2.19 7.14 -5.93
C LEU A 123 1.88 6.53 -7.31
N PRO A 124 2.76 5.71 -7.89
CA PRO A 124 2.42 5.12 -9.18
C PRO A 124 1.14 4.28 -9.20
N ILE A 125 0.59 3.91 -8.03
CA ILE A 125 -0.70 3.21 -8.04
C ILE A 125 -1.77 4.09 -8.69
N LEU A 126 -1.60 5.42 -8.61
CA LEU A 126 -2.60 6.33 -9.17
C LEU A 126 -2.80 6.11 -10.66
N ASP A 127 -1.71 5.90 -11.38
CA ASP A 127 -1.81 5.66 -12.81
C ASP A 127 -2.60 4.39 -13.08
N ASN A 128 -2.31 3.34 -12.34
CA ASN A 128 -2.99 2.07 -12.54
C ASN A 128 -4.47 2.15 -12.18
N LEU A 129 -4.78 2.81 -11.06
CA LEU A 129 -6.15 2.90 -10.61
C LEU A 129 -6.99 3.77 -11.54
N TYR A 130 -6.47 4.93 -11.90
CA TYR A 130 -7.21 5.83 -12.77
C TYR A 130 -7.30 5.33 -14.19
N GLU A 131 -6.27 4.65 -14.65
CA GLU A 131 -6.31 4.06 -15.95
C GLU A 131 -7.42 3.02 -16.01
N GLY A 132 -7.50 2.17 -14.99
CA GLY A 132 -8.56 1.19 -14.93
C GLY A 132 -9.92 1.83 -14.80
N SER A 133 -9.99 2.88 -14.00
CA SER A 133 -11.23 3.60 -13.82
C SER A 133 -11.67 4.26 -15.12
N GLN A 134 -10.73 4.86 -15.81
CA GLN A 134 -11.02 5.49 -17.09
C GLN A 134 -11.47 4.48 -18.12
N THR A 135 -10.91 3.30 -18.08
CA THR A 135 -11.31 2.27 -18.99
C THR A 135 -12.80 1.99 -18.86
N SER A 136 -13.31 2.04 -17.66
CA SER A 136 -14.72 1.79 -17.45
C SER A 136 -15.55 3.04 -17.67
N ASN A 137 -15.02 4.20 -17.37
CA ASN A 137 -15.80 5.43 -17.46
C ASN A 137 -15.46 6.29 -18.63
N ILE A 138 -14.34 6.07 -19.19
CA ILE A 138 -13.82 6.96 -20.17
C ILE A 138 -14.73 7.19 -21.31
N LYS A 139 -15.55 6.24 -21.55
CA LYS A 139 -16.50 6.40 -22.61
C LYS A 139 -17.25 7.69 -22.43
N GLY A 140 -17.39 8.11 -21.22
CA GLY A 140 -18.11 9.32 -20.99
C GLY A 140 -17.27 10.49 -20.57
N LEU A 141 -16.06 10.25 -20.11
CA LEU A 141 -15.30 11.30 -19.51
C LEU A 141 -14.02 11.66 -20.18
N LYS A 142 -13.57 10.81 -21.02
CA LYS A 142 -12.29 11.05 -21.60
C LYS A 142 -12.27 12.39 -22.28
N GLY A 143 -11.17 12.94 -22.28
CA GLY A 143 -11.08 14.23 -22.89
C GLY A 143 -11.35 15.29 -21.91
N ALA A 144 -12.05 14.90 -21.04
CA ALA A 144 -12.23 15.88 -20.01
C ALA A 144 -11.08 15.79 -19.07
N THR A 145 -10.62 15.11 -18.99
CA THR A 145 -9.97 15.03 -18.08
C THR A 145 -9.46 15.33 -17.46
N GLY A 146 -9.59 15.15 -17.26
CA GLY A 146 -9.26 15.35 -16.62
C GLY A 146 -9.08 15.13 -16.01
N PHE A 147 -9.23 14.82 -15.87
CA PHE A 147 -9.11 14.43 -15.29
C PHE A 147 -8.38 14.29 -15.41
N ILE A 148 -8.09 14.28 -15.69
CA ILE A 148 -7.65 14.12 -15.68
C ILE A 148 -6.81 13.98 -15.77
N LYS A 149 -6.14 13.86 -15.94
CA LYS A 149 -5.41 13.65 -15.78
C LYS A 149 -4.75 14.18 -15.40
N PRO A 150 -4.84 14.13 -14.79
CA PRO A 150 -4.43 14.64 -14.43
C PRO A 150 -3.80 15.10 -14.97
N GLU A 151 -3.64 15.21 -15.70
CA GLU A 151 -3.41 15.65 -16.14
C GLU A 151 -3.92 16.15 -16.41
N GLU A 152 -4.52 16.06 -16.63
CA GLU A 152 -5.34 16.43 -16.92
C GLU A 152 -6.09 16.57 -16.28
N TRP A 153 -6.20 16.22 -15.60
CA TRP A 153 -6.93 16.08 -14.91
C TRP A 153 -6.72 16.31 -14.40
#